data_c65dc0787844fee9ac4ec3061d3f10a2
#
_entry.id   c65dc0787844fee9ac4ec3061d3f10a2
#
_cell.length_a   1.000
_cell.length_b   1.000
_cell.length_c   1.000
_cell.angle_alpha   90.00
_cell.angle_beta   90.00
_cell.angle_gamma   90.00
#
_symmetry.space_group_name_H-M   'P 1'
#
loop_
_entity.id
_entity.type
_entity.pdbx_description
1 polymer ?
#
loop_
_entity_poly.entity_id
_entity_poly.type
_entity_poly.pdbx_seq_one_letter_code
_entity_poly.pdbx_strand_id
1 'polypeptide(L)'
;ERTPWYKGISLLDFLETVHIDNDHNFTDFRFPVQYVLRPNLDFRGFCGKVASGIVRKGDTVMALPSGKTSKVKSIVTYDGELDYAFPPQSVTLTLEDEIDVSRGEMLVHPDNLPTVDRNFEAMMVWMDEEPMDINKSFFIKQTTNLSRTRIDTIKYKVDVNTMEHLSLENGQLTKETLPLQLNQIARVVLTTAKELFFDPYKKNKSCGSFILIDPIT
;
A
#
# COMPACT_ATOMS: atom_id res chain seq x y z
N GLU A 1 -4.05 37.43 25.27
CA GLU A 1 -3.81 36.47 24.17
C GLU A 1 -2.53 35.67 24.47
N ARG A 2 -2.65 34.33 24.52
CA ARG A 2 -1.50 33.44 24.84
C ARG A 2 -0.70 33.03 23.59
N THR A 3 -1.24 33.27 22.38
CA THR A 3 -0.65 32.88 21.11
C THR A 3 -0.76 34.01 20.07
N PRO A 4 -0.12 35.17 20.27
CA PRO A 4 -0.27 36.33 19.38
C PRO A 4 0.31 36.10 17.98
N TRP A 5 1.16 35.08 17.82
CA TRP A 5 1.75 34.65 16.54
C TRP A 5 0.79 33.83 15.69
N TYR A 6 -0.25 33.21 16.29
CA TYR A 6 -1.23 32.39 15.53
C TYR A 6 -2.35 33.25 14.98
N LYS A 7 -2.52 33.21 13.67
CA LYS A 7 -3.55 33.97 12.93
C LYS A 7 -4.59 33.09 12.25
N GLY A 8 -4.53 31.77 12.47
CA GLY A 8 -5.49 30.82 11.92
C GLY A 8 -6.79 30.73 12.73
N ILE A 9 -7.68 29.84 12.28
CA ILE A 9 -8.92 29.47 13.01
C ILE A 9 -8.59 28.66 14.27
N SER A 10 -9.52 28.56 15.19
CA SER A 10 -9.33 27.69 16.37
C SER A 10 -9.23 26.22 15.96
N LEU A 11 -8.60 25.40 16.80
CA LEU A 11 -8.54 23.96 16.56
C LEU A 11 -9.95 23.35 16.44
N LEU A 12 -10.89 23.82 17.24
CA LEU A 12 -12.28 23.35 17.20
C LEU A 12 -12.92 23.69 15.87
N ASP A 13 -12.84 24.95 15.42
CA ASP A 13 -13.38 25.36 14.13
C ASP A 13 -12.73 24.58 12.97
N PHE A 14 -11.42 24.32 13.06
CA PHE A 14 -10.73 23.48 12.09
C PHE A 14 -11.29 22.07 12.04
N LEU A 15 -11.48 21.42 13.20
CA LEU A 15 -12.01 20.05 13.28
C LEU A 15 -13.47 19.97 12.81
N GLU A 16 -14.27 21.00 13.03
CA GLU A 16 -15.66 21.06 12.58
C GLU A 16 -15.79 21.35 11.07
N THR A 17 -14.82 22.03 10.47
CA THR A 17 -14.88 22.48 9.08
C THR A 17 -13.96 21.72 8.13
N VAL A 18 -13.05 20.87 8.63
CA VAL A 18 -12.14 20.11 7.78
C VAL A 18 -12.90 19.14 6.89
N HIS A 19 -12.67 19.23 5.59
CA HIS A 19 -13.21 18.29 4.63
C HIS A 19 -12.54 16.92 4.78
N ILE A 20 -13.34 15.89 5.06
CA ILE A 20 -12.88 14.50 5.26
C ILE A 20 -12.95 13.70 3.95
N ASP A 21 -13.57 14.23 2.90
CA ASP A 21 -13.90 13.52 1.66
C ASP A 21 -12.68 13.09 0.80
N ASN A 22 -11.49 13.57 1.12
CA ASN A 22 -10.28 13.31 0.30
C ASN A 22 -9.45 12.09 0.75
N ASP A 23 -9.96 11.28 1.68
CA ASP A 23 -9.17 10.14 2.19
C ASP A 23 -9.18 8.92 1.26
N HIS A 24 -10.09 8.85 0.31
CA HIS A 24 -10.20 7.76 -0.64
C HIS A 24 -9.97 8.23 -2.08
N ASN A 25 -9.12 7.49 -2.78
CA ASN A 25 -8.97 7.64 -4.22
C ASN A 25 -10.09 6.85 -4.91
N PHE A 26 -11.02 7.51 -5.58
CA PHE A 26 -12.13 6.89 -6.31
C PHE A 26 -11.84 6.67 -7.81
N THR A 27 -10.64 7.04 -8.28
CA THR A 27 -10.28 6.99 -9.70
C THR A 27 -9.51 5.73 -10.06
N ASP A 28 -8.49 5.41 -9.27
CA ASP A 28 -7.56 4.34 -9.59
C ASP A 28 -8.04 3.03 -8.93
N PHE A 29 -8.68 2.17 -9.69
CA PHE A 29 -9.18 0.90 -9.15
C PHE A 29 -8.04 -0.03 -8.74
N ARG A 30 -8.04 -0.43 -7.46
CA ARG A 30 -7.10 -1.37 -6.85
C ARG A 30 -7.86 -2.32 -5.94
N PHE A 31 -7.79 -3.60 -6.27
CA PHE A 31 -8.44 -4.65 -5.51
C PHE A 31 -7.43 -5.76 -5.17
N PRO A 32 -6.72 -5.65 -4.03
CA PRO A 32 -5.83 -6.70 -3.54
C PRO A 32 -6.62 -7.93 -3.15
N VAL A 33 -6.31 -9.07 -3.76
CA VAL A 33 -7.01 -10.33 -3.47
C VAL A 33 -6.51 -10.89 -2.14
N GLN A 34 -7.43 -11.08 -1.19
CA GLN A 34 -7.15 -11.63 0.14
C GLN A 34 -7.37 -13.14 0.19
N TYR A 35 -8.41 -13.60 -0.49
CA TYR A 35 -8.82 -15.00 -0.47
C TYR A 35 -9.52 -15.37 -1.77
N VAL A 36 -9.32 -16.60 -2.21
CA VAL A 36 -10.05 -17.17 -3.37
C VAL A 36 -11.07 -18.17 -2.86
N LEU A 37 -12.34 -17.86 -3.03
CA LEU A 37 -13.47 -18.67 -2.59
C LEU A 37 -13.88 -19.65 -3.71
N ARG A 38 -13.78 -20.93 -3.45
CA ARG A 38 -14.21 -22.01 -4.36
C ARG A 38 -15.02 -23.05 -3.58
N PRO A 39 -16.30 -22.78 -3.26
CA PRO A 39 -17.15 -23.74 -2.53
C PRO A 39 -17.53 -24.98 -3.39
N ASN A 40 -17.53 -24.82 -4.71
CA ASN A 40 -17.80 -25.87 -5.69
C ASN A 40 -17.07 -25.58 -7.01
N LEU A 41 -17.25 -26.43 -8.03
CA LEU A 41 -16.57 -26.30 -9.31
C LEU A 41 -17.10 -25.13 -10.17
N ASP A 42 -18.35 -24.71 -9.94
CA ASP A 42 -19.03 -23.71 -10.77
C ASP A 42 -18.86 -22.27 -10.24
N PHE A 43 -18.33 -22.11 -9.01
CA PHE A 43 -18.14 -20.81 -8.40
C PHE A 43 -16.68 -20.53 -8.08
N ARG A 44 -16.18 -19.42 -8.59
CA ARG A 44 -14.87 -18.87 -8.23
C ARG A 44 -15.02 -17.38 -7.91
N GLY A 45 -14.84 -17.04 -6.64
CA GLY A 45 -14.91 -15.68 -6.15
C GLY A 45 -13.57 -15.19 -5.62
N PHE A 46 -13.23 -13.96 -5.94
CA PHE A 46 -12.04 -13.28 -5.44
C PHE A 46 -12.46 -12.32 -4.33
N CYS A 47 -12.18 -12.69 -3.09
CA CYS A 47 -12.54 -11.90 -1.93
C CYS A 47 -11.45 -10.90 -1.61
N GLY A 48 -11.83 -9.66 -1.33
CA GLY A 48 -10.91 -8.59 -0.98
C GLY A 48 -11.63 -7.34 -0.52
N LYS A 49 -10.84 -6.33 -0.18
CA LYS A 49 -11.30 -4.99 0.13
C LYS A 49 -10.93 -4.08 -1.04
N VAL A 50 -11.89 -3.31 -1.55
CA VAL A 50 -11.60 -2.26 -2.54
C VAL A 50 -10.68 -1.24 -1.86
N ALA A 51 -9.42 -1.22 -2.28
CA ALA A 51 -8.41 -0.32 -1.70
C ALA A 51 -8.53 1.10 -2.27
N SER A 52 -8.90 1.22 -3.54
CA SER A 52 -9.19 2.49 -4.23
C SER A 52 -9.97 2.24 -5.51
N GLY A 53 -10.50 3.34 -6.07
CA GLY A 53 -11.29 3.33 -7.31
C GLY A 53 -12.67 2.72 -7.16
N ILE A 54 -13.40 2.72 -8.24
CA ILE A 54 -14.75 2.14 -8.33
C ILE A 54 -14.71 1.03 -9.35
N VAL A 55 -15.37 -0.08 -9.07
CA VAL A 55 -15.56 -1.19 -10.01
C VAL A 55 -17.05 -1.44 -10.19
N ARG A 56 -17.46 -1.70 -11.42
CA ARG A 56 -18.85 -2.00 -11.79
C ARG A 56 -18.97 -3.38 -12.40
N LYS A 57 -20.15 -3.96 -12.31
CA LYS A 57 -20.50 -5.17 -13.07
C LYS A 57 -20.33 -4.90 -14.57
N GLY A 58 -19.62 -5.79 -15.28
CA GLY A 58 -19.28 -5.65 -16.70
C GLY A 58 -17.96 -4.92 -16.98
N ASP A 59 -17.34 -4.28 -15.99
CA ASP A 59 -16.03 -3.65 -16.17
C ASP A 59 -14.97 -4.69 -16.51
N THR A 60 -14.06 -4.33 -17.43
CA THR A 60 -12.88 -5.14 -17.71
C THR A 60 -11.83 -4.90 -16.64
N VAL A 61 -11.35 -5.98 -16.04
CA VAL A 61 -10.27 -5.97 -15.06
C VAL A 61 -9.08 -6.81 -15.54
N MET A 62 -7.90 -6.44 -15.09
CA MET A 62 -6.64 -7.13 -15.35
C MET A 62 -6.09 -7.69 -14.04
N ALA A 63 -5.65 -8.95 -14.05
CA ALA A 63 -4.96 -9.58 -12.95
C ALA A 63 -3.45 -9.34 -13.05
N LEU A 64 -2.86 -8.79 -11.98
CA LEU A 64 -1.41 -8.62 -11.86
C LEU A 64 -0.84 -9.72 -10.93
N PRO A 65 0.32 -10.34 -11.30
CA PRO A 65 1.24 -9.93 -12.35
C PRO A 65 0.94 -10.57 -13.74
N SER A 66 -0.05 -11.46 -13.88
CA SER A 66 -0.25 -12.28 -15.08
C SER A 66 -0.61 -11.46 -16.34
N GLY A 67 -1.17 -10.26 -16.17
CA GLY A 67 -1.67 -9.43 -17.28
C GLY A 67 -2.94 -9.96 -17.94
N LYS A 68 -3.52 -11.06 -17.45
CA LYS A 68 -4.76 -11.63 -18.01
C LYS A 68 -5.94 -10.72 -17.67
N THR A 69 -6.82 -10.52 -18.63
CA THR A 69 -8.02 -9.70 -18.49
C THR A 69 -9.28 -10.55 -18.48
N SER A 70 -10.29 -10.10 -17.78
CA SER A 70 -11.65 -10.65 -17.80
C SER A 70 -12.65 -9.57 -17.39
N LYS A 71 -13.95 -9.82 -17.58
CA LYS A 71 -15.00 -8.92 -17.13
C LYS A 71 -15.52 -9.34 -15.77
N VAL A 72 -15.89 -8.35 -14.98
CA VAL A 72 -16.57 -8.55 -13.70
C VAL A 72 -17.99 -9.08 -13.97
N LYS A 73 -18.24 -10.33 -13.62
CA LYS A 73 -19.53 -10.99 -13.77
C LYS A 73 -20.52 -10.55 -12.70
N SER A 74 -20.09 -10.56 -11.44
CA SER A 74 -20.90 -10.08 -10.31
C SER A 74 -20.03 -9.55 -9.19
N ILE A 75 -20.62 -8.70 -8.35
CA ILE A 75 -20.03 -8.14 -7.13
C ILE A 75 -20.92 -8.60 -5.99
N VAL A 76 -20.41 -9.47 -5.12
CA VAL A 76 -21.20 -10.15 -4.11
C VAL A 76 -20.77 -9.69 -2.72
N THR A 77 -21.76 -9.42 -1.87
CA THR A 77 -21.61 -9.19 -0.43
C THR A 77 -22.46 -10.17 0.36
N TYR A 78 -22.40 -10.10 1.69
CA TYR A 78 -23.28 -10.89 2.55
C TYR A 78 -24.76 -10.57 2.31
N ASP A 79 -25.08 -9.30 2.03
CA ASP A 79 -26.45 -8.81 1.84
C ASP A 79 -26.98 -9.00 0.41
N GLY A 80 -26.15 -9.52 -0.51
CA GLY A 80 -26.52 -9.78 -1.90
C GLY A 80 -25.55 -9.21 -2.93
N GLU A 81 -26.01 -9.11 -4.17
CA GLU A 81 -25.23 -8.56 -5.27
C GLU A 81 -25.32 -7.03 -5.34
N LEU A 82 -24.23 -6.42 -5.76
CA LEU A 82 -24.11 -4.98 -5.98
C LEU A 82 -23.85 -4.70 -7.47
N ASP A 83 -24.34 -3.56 -7.96
CA ASP A 83 -24.00 -3.08 -9.31
C ASP A 83 -22.60 -2.49 -9.39
N TYR A 84 -22.10 -1.92 -8.28
CA TYR A 84 -20.75 -1.36 -8.16
C TYR A 84 -20.23 -1.45 -6.75
N ALA A 85 -18.91 -1.38 -6.61
CA ALA A 85 -18.23 -1.32 -5.31
C ALA A 85 -17.15 -0.22 -5.31
N PHE A 86 -16.90 0.36 -4.13
CA PHE A 86 -15.97 1.47 -3.89
C PHE A 86 -15.22 1.30 -2.56
N PRO A 87 -14.17 2.08 -2.32
CA PRO A 87 -13.44 2.02 -1.04
C PRO A 87 -14.30 2.49 0.14
N PRO A 88 -14.23 1.86 1.29
CA PRO A 88 -13.41 0.70 1.66
C PRO A 88 -14.21 -0.61 1.71
N GLN A 89 -15.18 -0.83 0.83
CA GLN A 89 -16.05 -2.00 0.85
C GLN A 89 -15.27 -3.31 0.71
N SER A 90 -15.68 -4.31 1.49
CA SER A 90 -15.22 -5.70 1.38
C SER A 90 -16.22 -6.47 0.52
N VAL A 91 -15.77 -6.99 -0.61
CA VAL A 91 -16.61 -7.66 -1.59
C VAL A 91 -15.97 -8.92 -2.15
N THR A 92 -16.77 -9.75 -2.79
CA THR A 92 -16.31 -10.88 -3.60
C THR A 92 -16.60 -10.56 -5.06
N LEU A 93 -15.57 -10.48 -5.87
CA LEU A 93 -15.69 -10.34 -7.32
C LEU A 93 -15.70 -11.71 -7.98
N THR A 94 -16.65 -11.95 -8.88
CA THR A 94 -16.61 -13.08 -9.81
C THR A 94 -16.30 -12.56 -11.20
N LEU A 95 -15.60 -13.36 -12.00
CA LEU A 95 -15.20 -12.99 -13.35
C LEU A 95 -15.91 -13.89 -14.39
N GLU A 96 -16.04 -13.40 -15.61
CA GLU A 96 -16.64 -14.16 -16.71
C GLU A 96 -15.76 -15.32 -17.16
N ASP A 97 -14.42 -15.08 -17.22
CA ASP A 97 -13.45 -16.08 -17.63
C ASP A 97 -12.74 -16.70 -16.42
N GLU A 98 -12.36 -17.95 -16.54
CA GLU A 98 -11.53 -18.65 -15.55
C GLU A 98 -10.07 -18.23 -15.68
N ILE A 99 -9.72 -17.07 -15.15
CA ILE A 99 -8.33 -16.66 -15.02
C ILE A 99 -7.77 -17.05 -13.65
N ASP A 100 -6.49 -17.41 -13.62
CA ASP A 100 -5.80 -17.69 -12.37
C ASP A 100 -5.42 -16.40 -11.67
N VAL A 101 -5.98 -16.23 -10.45
CA VAL A 101 -5.66 -15.14 -9.54
C VAL A 101 -5.54 -15.74 -8.14
N SER A 102 -4.49 -15.39 -7.44
CA SER A 102 -4.16 -15.90 -6.11
C SER A 102 -4.14 -14.80 -5.05
N ARG A 103 -4.12 -15.20 -3.78
CA ARG A 103 -3.87 -14.26 -2.69
C ARG A 103 -2.53 -13.54 -2.87
N GLY A 104 -2.53 -12.25 -2.68
CA GLY A 104 -1.36 -11.38 -2.87
C GLY A 104 -1.28 -10.73 -4.25
N GLU A 105 -2.08 -11.22 -5.20
CA GLU A 105 -2.25 -10.61 -6.51
C GLU A 105 -3.28 -9.48 -6.47
N MET A 106 -3.36 -8.69 -7.53
CA MET A 106 -4.22 -7.50 -7.57
C MET A 106 -5.04 -7.47 -8.85
N LEU A 107 -6.34 -7.15 -8.73
CA LEU A 107 -7.16 -6.79 -9.88
C LEU A 107 -7.18 -5.26 -10.03
N VAL A 108 -6.99 -4.80 -11.27
CA VAL A 108 -6.90 -3.39 -11.64
C VAL A 108 -7.65 -3.13 -12.95
N HIS A 109 -7.95 -1.86 -13.27
CA HIS A 109 -8.38 -1.53 -14.64
C HIS A 109 -7.17 -1.56 -15.59
N PRO A 110 -7.32 -2.13 -16.82
CA PRO A 110 -6.20 -2.29 -17.75
C PRO A 110 -5.56 -0.96 -18.18
N ASP A 111 -6.37 0.11 -18.25
CA ASP A 111 -5.93 1.44 -18.67
C ASP A 111 -5.32 2.29 -17.54
N ASN A 112 -5.29 1.75 -16.31
CA ASN A 112 -4.80 2.45 -15.15
C ASN A 112 -4.05 1.50 -14.22
N LEU A 113 -2.78 1.24 -14.54
CA LEU A 113 -1.95 0.30 -13.81
C LEU A 113 -1.22 0.99 -12.64
N PRO A 114 -1.01 0.28 -11.51
CA PRO A 114 -0.07 0.71 -10.47
C PRO A 114 1.36 0.59 -10.96
N THR A 115 2.30 1.13 -10.20
CA THR A 115 3.72 0.80 -10.38
C THR A 115 3.93 -0.67 -10.02
N VAL A 116 4.62 -1.40 -10.90
CA VAL A 116 5.02 -2.81 -10.70
C VAL A 116 6.52 -2.86 -10.67
N ASP A 117 7.10 -3.11 -9.51
CA ASP A 117 8.56 -3.13 -9.37
C ASP A 117 8.98 -4.00 -8.17
N ARG A 118 10.24 -4.42 -8.20
CA ARG A 118 10.94 -5.11 -7.10
C ARG A 118 11.88 -4.16 -6.35
N ASN A 119 12.25 -3.05 -6.99
CA ASN A 119 13.18 -2.06 -6.45
C ASN A 119 12.46 -0.72 -6.33
N PHE A 120 12.40 -0.17 -5.13
CA PHE A 120 11.72 1.10 -4.92
C PHE A 120 12.31 1.85 -3.75
N GLU A 121 12.05 3.15 -3.73
CA GLU A 121 12.39 4.03 -2.63
C GLU A 121 11.17 4.28 -1.76
N ALA A 122 11.38 4.27 -0.44
CA ALA A 122 10.31 4.55 0.51
C ALA A 122 10.79 5.36 1.71
N MET A 123 9.88 6.11 2.31
CA MET A 123 10.06 6.65 3.66
C MET A 123 9.68 5.56 4.64
N MET A 124 10.53 5.32 5.63
CA MET A 124 10.35 4.29 6.65
C MET A 124 10.57 4.88 8.04
N VAL A 125 9.75 4.44 9.00
CA VAL A 125 9.95 4.68 10.42
C VAL A 125 10.39 3.37 11.05
N TRP A 126 11.52 3.36 11.75
CA TRP A 126 11.97 2.20 12.50
C TRP A 126 11.25 2.14 13.84
N MET A 127 10.54 1.05 14.10
CA MET A 127 9.66 0.93 15.28
C MET A 127 10.11 -0.15 16.27
N ASP A 128 11.24 -0.81 16.03
CA ASP A 128 11.83 -1.80 16.93
C ASP A 128 12.77 -1.13 17.94
N GLU A 129 12.82 -1.68 19.15
CA GLU A 129 13.77 -1.26 20.19
C GLU A 129 15.21 -1.63 19.82
N GLU A 130 15.39 -2.75 19.12
CA GLU A 130 16.68 -3.15 18.58
C GLU A 130 17.06 -2.27 17.37
N PRO A 131 18.32 -1.79 17.30
CA PRO A 131 18.80 -1.05 16.16
C PRO A 131 18.73 -1.86 14.87
N MET A 132 18.35 -1.20 13.77
CA MET A 132 18.22 -1.85 12.47
C MET A 132 19.54 -2.41 11.97
N ASP A 133 19.61 -3.70 11.67
CA ASP A 133 20.72 -4.31 10.92
C ASP A 133 20.40 -4.30 9.43
N ILE A 134 21.19 -3.51 8.65
CA ILE A 134 21.03 -3.41 7.20
C ILE A 134 21.36 -4.71 6.46
N ASN A 135 22.15 -5.61 7.08
CA ASN A 135 22.50 -6.91 6.49
C ASN A 135 21.39 -7.95 6.70
N LYS A 136 20.40 -7.67 7.54
CA LYS A 136 19.30 -8.56 7.83
C LYS A 136 18.27 -8.55 6.71
N SER A 137 17.72 -9.72 6.39
CA SER A 137 16.57 -9.87 5.51
C SER A 137 15.29 -9.79 6.32
N PHE A 138 14.31 -9.09 5.81
CA PHE A 138 12.97 -8.92 6.40
C PHE A 138 11.90 -9.54 5.51
N PHE A 139 10.70 -9.68 6.03
CA PHE A 139 9.52 -9.76 5.20
C PHE A 139 8.90 -8.38 5.05
N ILE A 140 8.45 -8.05 3.84
CA ILE A 140 7.61 -6.90 3.57
C ILE A 140 6.19 -7.36 3.33
N LYS A 141 5.25 -6.75 4.05
CA LYS A 141 3.83 -6.92 3.80
C LYS A 141 3.26 -5.62 3.25
N GLN A 142 2.80 -5.68 2.01
CA GLN A 142 2.16 -4.59 1.30
C GLN A 142 0.80 -5.09 0.82
N THR A 143 -0.28 -4.47 1.27
CA THR A 143 -1.66 -4.96 1.07
C THR A 143 -1.81 -6.42 1.48
N THR A 144 -2.08 -7.32 0.54
CA THR A 144 -2.19 -8.78 0.75
C THR A 144 -0.94 -9.54 0.35
N ASN A 145 0.04 -8.85 -0.26
CA ASN A 145 1.30 -9.44 -0.69
C ASN A 145 2.28 -9.55 0.48
N LEU A 146 2.96 -10.69 0.58
CA LEU A 146 4.04 -10.95 1.51
C LEU A 146 5.25 -11.43 0.72
N SER A 147 6.37 -10.73 0.82
CA SER A 147 7.61 -11.05 0.11
C SER A 147 8.82 -10.90 1.03
N ARG A 148 9.90 -11.62 0.74
CA ARG A 148 11.20 -11.32 1.35
C ARG A 148 11.73 -10.01 0.77
N THR A 149 12.37 -9.22 1.61
CA THR A 149 12.98 -7.94 1.24
C THR A 149 14.28 -7.73 1.98
N ARG A 150 15.13 -6.90 1.40
CA ARG A 150 16.31 -6.34 2.04
C ARG A 150 16.32 -4.83 1.83
N ILE A 151 16.98 -4.15 2.75
CA ILE A 151 17.28 -2.73 2.63
C ILE A 151 18.65 -2.63 1.96
N ASP A 152 18.70 -2.08 0.75
CA ASP A 152 19.96 -1.96 0.00
C ASP A 152 20.75 -0.74 0.46
N THR A 153 20.06 0.38 0.74
CA THR A 153 20.70 1.64 1.09
C THR A 153 19.76 2.51 1.91
N ILE A 154 20.30 3.26 2.86
CA ILE A 154 19.65 4.40 3.49
C ILE A 154 20.15 5.66 2.77
N LYS A 155 19.26 6.41 2.13
CA LYS A 155 19.64 7.65 1.42
C LYS A 155 19.87 8.81 2.37
N TYR A 156 18.98 8.97 3.35
CA TYR A 156 19.09 9.98 4.41
C TYR A 156 18.18 9.64 5.58
N LYS A 157 18.49 10.21 6.75
CA LYS A 157 17.57 10.28 7.89
C LYS A 157 16.92 11.65 7.94
N VAL A 158 15.75 11.72 8.55
CA VAL A 158 15.06 12.99 8.80
C VAL A 158 15.23 13.36 10.28
N ASP A 159 15.76 14.53 10.55
CA ASP A 159 15.70 15.11 11.89
C ASP A 159 14.28 15.64 12.13
N VAL A 160 13.56 15.02 13.04
CA VAL A 160 12.16 15.36 13.32
C VAL A 160 11.98 16.74 13.98
N ASN A 161 13.03 17.32 14.55
CA ASN A 161 12.99 18.63 15.20
C ASN A 161 13.21 19.77 14.19
N THR A 162 14.16 19.61 13.31
CA THR A 162 14.53 20.62 12.29
C THR A 162 13.90 20.37 10.95
N MET A 163 13.39 19.15 10.71
CA MET A 163 12.91 18.65 9.41
C MET A 163 14.00 18.61 8.33
N GLU A 164 15.26 18.71 8.73
CA GLU A 164 16.39 18.63 7.82
C GLU A 164 16.68 17.17 7.44
N HIS A 165 17.21 17.00 6.25
CA HIS A 165 17.71 15.72 5.77
C HIS A 165 19.16 15.57 6.16
N LEU A 166 19.44 14.67 7.09
CA LEU A 166 20.79 14.24 7.44
C LEU A 166 21.30 13.29 6.35
N SER A 167 21.82 13.86 5.29
CA SER A 167 22.32 13.13 4.13
C SER A 167 23.76 12.67 4.35
N LEU A 168 24.15 11.73 3.51
CA LEU A 168 25.50 11.19 3.43
C LEU A 168 26.49 12.26 2.95
N GLU A 169 27.57 12.47 3.65
CA GLU A 169 28.71 13.18 3.08
C GLU A 169 29.38 12.26 2.05
N ASN A 170 29.55 12.77 0.82
CA ASN A 170 30.20 12.08 -0.29
C ASN A 170 29.60 10.72 -0.72
N GLY A 171 28.29 10.51 -0.53
CA GLY A 171 27.61 9.29 -0.96
C GLY A 171 27.92 8.05 -0.13
N GLN A 172 28.63 8.18 1.00
CA GLN A 172 28.87 7.10 1.95
C GLN A 172 28.12 7.35 3.25
N LEU A 173 27.51 6.28 3.78
CA LEU A 173 26.91 6.26 5.11
C LEU A 173 28.01 6.51 6.15
N THR A 174 27.94 7.62 6.87
CA THR A 174 28.82 7.81 8.04
C THR A 174 28.36 6.86 9.15
N LYS A 175 29.25 6.55 10.09
CA LYS A 175 28.90 5.72 11.27
C LYS A 175 27.76 6.31 12.11
N GLU A 176 27.46 7.60 11.94
CA GLU A 176 26.39 8.32 12.63
C GLU A 176 25.01 8.13 11.96
N THR A 177 24.95 7.69 10.70
CA THR A 177 23.70 7.44 9.98
C THR A 177 23.19 6.01 10.13
N LEU A 178 24.01 5.07 10.55
CA LEU A 178 23.68 3.66 10.82
C LEU A 178 24.01 3.29 12.27
N PRO A 179 23.22 2.39 12.86
CA PRO A 179 21.93 1.85 12.45
C PRO A 179 20.77 2.83 12.73
N LEU A 180 19.59 2.59 12.12
CA LEU A 180 18.37 3.29 12.52
C LEU A 180 17.98 2.85 13.92
N GLN A 181 17.68 3.82 14.78
CA GLN A 181 17.18 3.60 16.13
C GLN A 181 15.65 3.73 16.16
N LEU A 182 15.03 3.29 17.24
CA LEU A 182 13.59 3.44 17.49
C LEU A 182 13.10 4.87 17.17
N ASN A 183 12.00 4.95 16.45
CA ASN A 183 11.33 6.18 16.01
C ASN A 183 12.13 7.06 15.03
N GLN A 184 13.26 6.60 14.53
CA GLN A 184 13.95 7.32 13.47
C GLN A 184 13.28 7.14 12.11
N ILE A 185 13.23 8.22 11.35
CA ILE A 185 12.65 8.26 10.01
C ILE A 185 13.77 8.32 8.99
N ALA A 186 13.70 7.50 7.96
CA ALA A 186 14.69 7.48 6.89
C ALA A 186 14.07 7.24 5.52
N ARG A 187 14.74 7.72 4.48
CA ARG A 187 14.49 7.30 3.10
C ARG A 187 15.42 6.15 2.76
N VAL A 188 14.82 5.04 2.36
CA VAL A 188 15.51 3.79 2.09
C VAL A 188 15.24 3.31 0.66
N VAL A 189 16.19 2.54 0.12
CA VAL A 189 16.01 1.74 -1.10
C VAL A 189 15.82 0.30 -0.68
N LEU A 190 14.79 -0.34 -1.21
CA LEU A 190 14.39 -1.71 -0.89
C LEU A 190 14.39 -2.56 -2.16
N THR A 191 14.86 -3.80 -2.03
CA THR A 191 14.70 -4.84 -3.06
C THR A 191 13.87 -5.99 -2.50
N THR A 192 12.87 -6.42 -3.27
CA THR A 192 11.96 -7.52 -2.90
C THR A 192 12.16 -8.75 -3.79
N ALA A 193 11.88 -9.92 -3.25
CA ALA A 193 11.97 -11.17 -4.00
C ALA A 193 10.87 -11.33 -5.06
N LYS A 194 9.70 -10.70 -4.81
CA LYS A 194 8.55 -10.68 -5.74
C LYS A 194 8.23 -9.24 -6.10
N GLU A 195 7.61 -9.03 -7.25
CA GLU A 195 7.03 -7.75 -7.64
C GLU A 195 5.95 -7.31 -6.67
N LEU A 196 5.96 -6.02 -6.34
CA LEU A 196 4.89 -5.37 -5.59
C LEU A 196 4.09 -4.47 -6.53
N PHE A 197 2.82 -4.27 -6.20
CA PHE A 197 1.90 -3.45 -6.97
C PHE A 197 1.48 -2.27 -6.10
N PHE A 198 2.07 -1.11 -6.35
CA PHE A 198 1.89 0.04 -5.46
C PHE A 198 1.65 1.35 -6.21
N ASP A 199 0.98 2.25 -5.55
CA ASP A 199 0.87 3.65 -5.93
C ASP A 199 1.68 4.51 -4.94
N PRO A 200 2.08 5.73 -5.31
CA PRO A 200 2.67 6.65 -4.35
C PRO A 200 1.72 6.88 -3.16
N TYR A 201 2.25 6.84 -1.94
CA TYR A 201 1.46 6.98 -0.69
C TYR A 201 0.53 8.20 -0.69
N LYS A 202 1.00 9.32 -1.24
CA LYS A 202 0.18 10.55 -1.34
C LYS A 202 -1.04 10.39 -2.26
N LYS A 203 -0.96 9.49 -3.25
CA LYS A 203 -2.04 9.21 -4.21
C LYS A 203 -3.00 8.15 -3.68
N ASN A 204 -2.47 7.13 -3.01
CA ASN A 204 -3.22 6.00 -2.50
C ASN A 204 -2.57 5.44 -1.23
N LYS A 205 -3.04 5.87 -0.07
CA LYS A 205 -2.48 5.45 1.22
C LYS A 205 -2.53 3.93 1.41
N SER A 206 -3.61 3.28 0.97
CA SER A 206 -3.81 1.83 1.16
C SER A 206 -2.81 0.99 0.36
N CYS A 207 -2.50 1.39 -0.88
CA CYS A 207 -1.55 0.65 -1.73
C CYS A 207 -0.13 1.19 -1.66
N GLY A 208 0.07 2.39 -1.11
CA GLY A 208 1.39 3.03 -0.95
C GLY A 208 2.03 2.79 0.41
N SER A 209 1.40 2.04 1.32
CA SER A 209 1.95 1.71 2.64
C SER A 209 2.38 0.26 2.74
N PHE A 210 3.37 0.02 3.59
CA PHE A 210 3.87 -1.33 3.90
C PHE A 210 4.36 -1.41 5.34
N ILE A 211 4.56 -2.64 5.81
CA ILE A 211 5.28 -2.93 7.05
C ILE A 211 6.43 -3.90 6.77
N LEU A 212 7.52 -3.72 7.50
CA LEU A 212 8.61 -4.71 7.59
C LEU A 212 8.37 -5.60 8.81
N ILE A 213 8.58 -6.88 8.62
CA ILE A 213 8.40 -7.90 9.65
C ILE A 213 9.73 -8.64 9.81
N ASP A 214 10.22 -8.71 11.03
CA ASP A 214 11.39 -9.52 11.36
C ASP A 214 11.02 -11.01 11.25
N PRO A 215 11.82 -11.83 10.55
CA PRO A 215 11.53 -13.25 10.42
C PRO A 215 11.78 -14.06 11.71
N ILE A 216 12.42 -13.47 12.73
CA ILE A 216 12.86 -14.17 13.95
C ILE A 216 11.92 -13.91 15.13
N THR A 217 11.07 -12.88 15.08
CA THR A 217 10.10 -12.58 16.15
C THR A 217 8.71 -13.21 15.94
#